data_69109b427ab686e5c3dc4e0304ae18e9
#
_entry.id   69109b427ab686e5c3dc4e0304ae18e9
#
_cell.length_a   1.000
_cell.length_b   1.000
_cell.length_c   1.000
_cell.angle_alpha   90.00
_cell.angle_beta   90.00
_cell.angle_gamma   90.00
#
_symmetry.space_group_name_H-M   'P 1'
#
loop_
_entity.id
_entity.type
_entity.pdbx_description
1 polymer ?
#
loop_
_entity_poly.entity_id
_entity_poly.type
_entity_poly.pdbx_seq_one_letter_code
_entity_poly.pdbx_strand_id
1 'polypeptide(L)'
;MFNNIDTRSVTFNLIVINVLLFIVCSIRPELQHFLSLHYFFNKHDFLQSLYNGSVDTSQFPNLSQFAQQAYYYGSAGVFMPIQIITHMFMHGSIGHIFFNMFGLFTIGIILERVWGAQRFLTFYIITGFGAVILHMFVQAFLIFKATGSVDPSMALLESNPSAWGTYFSSTVGASGALFGVLTAFAMLFPNTELYLMFIPVPIKAKYFVTVYILIELYSGVAMHSGDNVAHFAHLGGALFGFLLVKYWNRNTNSFY
;
A
#
# COMPACT_ATOMS: atom_id res chain seq x y z
N MET A 1 10.71 -14.50 -27.91
CA MET A 1 10.42 -15.00 -26.55
C MET A 1 9.10 -14.46 -25.96
N PHE A 2 8.28 -13.74 -26.73
CA PHE A 2 7.02 -13.11 -26.31
C PHE A 2 5.77 -13.68 -27.03
N ASN A 3 5.85 -14.87 -27.60
CA ASN A 3 4.84 -15.36 -28.54
C ASN A 3 3.60 -16.02 -27.93
N ASN A 4 3.37 -16.00 -26.62
CA ASN A 4 2.07 -16.32 -26.06
C ASN A 4 1.94 -15.63 -24.69
N ILE A 5 1.45 -14.39 -24.69
CA ILE A 5 0.94 -13.79 -23.45
C ILE A 5 -0.27 -14.65 -23.07
N ASP A 6 -0.11 -15.48 -22.04
CA ASP A 6 -1.22 -16.26 -21.51
C ASP A 6 -2.17 -15.30 -20.79
N THR A 7 -3.25 -14.93 -21.46
CA THR A 7 -4.31 -14.07 -20.91
C THR A 7 -5.01 -14.70 -19.69
N ARG A 8 -4.70 -15.97 -19.37
CA ARG A 8 -5.17 -16.66 -18.16
C ARG A 8 -4.24 -16.40 -16.96
N SER A 9 -3.06 -15.76 -17.17
CA SER A 9 -2.15 -15.41 -16.08
C SER A 9 -2.79 -14.37 -15.16
N VAL A 10 -2.84 -14.68 -13.87
CA VAL A 10 -3.30 -13.75 -12.83
C VAL A 10 -2.38 -12.53 -12.74
N THR A 11 -1.07 -12.74 -12.82
CA THR A 11 -0.09 -11.65 -12.83
C THR A 11 -0.34 -10.68 -13.95
N PHE A 12 -0.55 -11.19 -15.18
CA PHE A 12 -0.87 -10.35 -16.33
C PHE A 12 -2.17 -9.57 -16.12
N ASN A 13 -3.23 -10.23 -15.65
CA ASN A 13 -4.51 -9.58 -15.40
C ASN A 13 -4.41 -8.50 -14.31
N LEU A 14 -3.65 -8.74 -13.23
CA LEU A 14 -3.38 -7.74 -12.21
C LEU A 14 -2.67 -6.52 -12.80
N ILE A 15 -1.66 -6.71 -13.65
CA ILE A 15 -0.96 -5.61 -14.32
C ILE A 15 -1.93 -4.81 -15.20
N VAL A 16 -2.74 -5.48 -16.01
CA VAL A 16 -3.71 -4.81 -16.90
C VAL A 16 -4.71 -3.99 -16.09
N ILE A 17 -5.28 -4.56 -15.03
CA ILE A 17 -6.25 -3.87 -14.16
C ILE A 17 -5.61 -2.62 -13.54
N ASN A 18 -4.38 -2.72 -13.01
CA ASN A 18 -3.68 -1.59 -12.41
C ASN A 18 -3.43 -0.47 -13.43
N VAL A 19 -2.97 -0.82 -14.64
CA VAL A 19 -2.72 0.17 -15.71
C VAL A 19 -4.01 0.85 -16.15
N LEU A 20 -5.09 0.08 -16.37
CA LEU A 20 -6.37 0.66 -16.77
C LEU A 20 -6.94 1.59 -15.69
N LEU A 21 -6.90 1.18 -14.42
CA LEU A 21 -7.36 2.02 -13.31
C LEU A 21 -6.49 3.27 -13.15
N PHE A 22 -5.18 3.17 -13.33
CA PHE A 22 -4.30 4.34 -13.31
C PHE A 22 -4.66 5.35 -14.41
N ILE A 23 -4.95 4.89 -15.63
CA ILE A 23 -5.39 5.77 -16.72
C ILE A 23 -6.74 6.40 -16.38
N VAL A 24 -7.72 5.62 -15.91
CA VAL A 24 -9.05 6.13 -15.54
C VAL A 24 -8.93 7.16 -14.41
N CYS A 25 -8.16 6.89 -13.36
CA CYS A 25 -7.96 7.81 -12.24
C CYS A 25 -7.15 9.06 -12.63
N SER A 26 -6.28 8.97 -13.65
CA SER A 26 -5.60 10.16 -14.19
C SER A 26 -6.56 11.11 -14.91
N ILE A 27 -7.66 10.59 -15.49
CA ILE A 27 -8.72 11.37 -16.13
C ILE A 27 -9.78 11.83 -15.11
N ARG A 28 -10.04 11.01 -14.10
CA ARG A 28 -11.05 11.21 -13.05
C ARG A 28 -10.41 11.09 -11.66
N PRO A 29 -9.66 12.12 -11.19
CA PRO A 29 -8.91 12.07 -9.92
C PRO A 29 -9.77 11.80 -8.68
N GLU A 30 -11.04 12.17 -8.72
CA GLU A 30 -12.01 11.87 -7.67
C GLU A 30 -12.16 10.36 -7.39
N LEU A 31 -12.03 9.52 -8.42
CA LEU A 31 -12.06 8.06 -8.24
C LEU A 31 -10.85 7.55 -7.46
N GLN A 32 -9.69 8.15 -7.66
CA GLN A 32 -8.51 7.77 -6.90
C GLN A 32 -8.71 8.04 -5.41
N HIS A 33 -9.24 9.21 -5.05
CA HIS A 33 -9.54 9.54 -3.64
C HIS A 33 -10.56 8.58 -3.05
N PHE A 34 -11.64 8.31 -3.78
CA PHE A 34 -12.70 7.41 -3.34
C PHE A 34 -12.20 5.96 -3.12
N LEU A 35 -11.28 5.48 -3.95
CA LEU A 35 -10.76 4.10 -3.93
C LEU A 35 -9.49 3.93 -3.09
N SER A 36 -8.86 5.03 -2.64
CA SER A 36 -7.69 5.00 -1.75
C SER A 36 -8.06 4.58 -0.34
N LEU A 37 -7.14 3.94 0.36
CA LEU A 37 -7.35 3.52 1.74
C LEU A 37 -7.22 4.72 2.68
N HIS A 38 -8.27 5.04 3.41
CA HIS A 38 -8.30 6.08 4.44
C HIS A 38 -8.26 5.48 5.84
N TYR A 39 -7.90 6.31 6.82
CA TYR A 39 -7.84 5.88 8.20
C TYR A 39 -9.22 5.41 8.70
N PHE A 40 -9.23 4.29 9.42
CA PHE A 40 -10.43 3.54 9.81
C PHE A 40 -11.48 4.37 10.59
N PHE A 41 -11.04 5.31 11.42
CA PHE A 41 -11.93 6.18 12.21
C PHE A 41 -12.24 7.52 11.52
N ASN A 42 -11.78 7.73 10.29
CA ASN A 42 -12.07 8.97 9.58
C ASN A 42 -13.55 9.02 9.20
N LYS A 43 -14.30 9.93 9.84
CA LYS A 43 -15.75 10.02 9.76
C LYS A 43 -16.23 11.05 8.76
N HIS A 44 -17.33 10.74 8.11
CA HIS A 44 -18.04 11.61 7.19
C HIS A 44 -18.50 12.93 7.83
N ASP A 45 -18.82 12.92 9.12
CA ASP A 45 -19.42 14.08 9.83
C ASP A 45 -18.51 15.32 9.88
N PHE A 46 -17.18 15.13 9.89
CA PHE A 46 -16.24 16.22 9.87
C PHE A 46 -16.19 16.91 8.52
N LEU A 47 -16.11 16.17 7.43
CA LEU A 47 -16.12 16.74 6.07
C LEU A 47 -17.43 17.50 5.80
N GLN A 48 -18.53 17.03 6.35
CA GLN A 48 -19.82 17.68 6.26
C GLN A 48 -19.87 18.97 7.10
N SER A 49 -19.23 19.01 8.26
CA SER A 49 -19.13 20.23 9.08
C SER A 49 -18.24 21.30 8.47
N LEU A 50 -17.15 20.89 7.81
CA LEU A 50 -16.34 21.80 6.99
C LEU A 50 -17.12 22.36 5.80
N TYR A 51 -17.86 21.49 5.11
CA TYR A 51 -18.71 21.90 3.99
C TYR A 51 -19.80 22.89 4.39
N ASN A 52 -20.45 22.63 5.51
CA ASN A 52 -21.54 23.49 6.02
C ASN A 52 -21.03 24.81 6.66
N GLY A 53 -19.72 25.07 6.62
CA GLY A 53 -19.12 26.26 7.23
C GLY A 53 -19.20 26.31 8.75
N SER A 54 -19.45 25.16 9.38
CA SER A 54 -19.57 25.04 10.85
C SER A 54 -18.21 25.10 11.57
N VAL A 55 -17.11 24.94 10.83
CA VAL A 55 -15.73 25.03 11.33
C VAL A 55 -15.11 26.34 10.87
N ASP A 56 -14.58 27.13 11.79
CA ASP A 56 -13.81 28.33 11.47
C ASP A 56 -12.47 27.95 10.84
N THR A 57 -12.39 28.08 9.51
CA THR A 57 -11.20 27.74 8.73
C THR A 57 -10.17 28.88 8.67
N SER A 58 -10.47 30.05 9.25
CA SER A 58 -9.61 31.25 9.16
C SER A 58 -8.25 31.07 9.85
N GLN A 59 -8.20 30.24 10.90
CA GLN A 59 -6.96 29.94 11.64
C GLN A 59 -6.12 28.85 10.97
N PHE A 60 -6.63 28.19 9.94
CA PHE A 60 -5.99 27.06 9.27
C PHE A 60 -5.99 27.26 7.75
N PRO A 61 -5.06 28.02 7.19
CA PRO A 61 -5.06 28.32 5.74
C PRO A 61 -4.96 27.08 4.85
N ASN A 62 -4.37 26.00 5.36
CA ASN A 62 -4.31 24.70 4.66
C ASN A 62 -5.63 23.92 4.76
N LEU A 63 -6.45 24.19 5.77
CA LEU A 63 -7.74 23.55 5.97
C LEU A 63 -8.75 23.97 4.91
N SER A 64 -8.71 25.24 4.46
CA SER A 64 -9.58 25.72 3.39
C SER A 64 -9.31 25.03 2.06
N GLN A 65 -8.04 24.75 1.75
CA GLN A 65 -7.66 23.97 0.56
C GLN A 65 -8.08 22.51 0.69
N PHE A 66 -7.88 21.92 1.86
CA PHE A 66 -8.31 20.56 2.15
C PHE A 66 -9.84 20.41 2.11
N ALA A 67 -10.57 21.37 2.70
CA ALA A 67 -12.04 21.41 2.66
C ALA A 67 -12.57 21.58 1.23
N GLN A 68 -11.94 22.41 0.41
CA GLN A 68 -12.26 22.55 -1.00
C GLN A 68 -11.97 21.28 -1.79
N GLN A 69 -10.84 20.62 -1.54
CA GLN A 69 -10.54 19.32 -2.13
C GLN A 69 -11.54 18.24 -1.71
N ALA A 70 -11.82 18.13 -0.41
CA ALA A 70 -12.79 17.19 0.12
C ALA A 70 -14.20 17.41 -0.45
N TYR A 71 -14.61 18.68 -0.62
CA TYR A 71 -15.85 19.05 -1.26
C TYR A 71 -15.87 18.69 -2.76
N TYR A 72 -14.82 19.05 -3.49
CA TYR A 72 -14.74 18.82 -4.94
C TYR A 72 -14.74 17.34 -5.30
N TYR A 73 -14.20 16.49 -4.44
CA TYR A 73 -14.09 15.03 -4.64
C TYR A 73 -15.18 14.22 -3.93
N GLY A 74 -16.14 14.87 -3.28
CA GLY A 74 -17.45 14.31 -2.89
C GLY A 74 -17.50 13.27 -1.77
N SER A 75 -16.40 12.73 -1.27
CA SER A 75 -16.29 11.81 -0.13
C SER A 75 -14.81 11.58 0.21
N ALA A 76 -13.96 12.51 -0.19
CA ALA A 76 -12.54 12.43 -0.03
C ALA A 76 -12.17 12.34 1.44
N GLY A 77 -11.54 11.25 1.82
CA GLY A 77 -11.02 11.06 3.14
C GLY A 77 -11.85 10.17 4.07
N VAL A 78 -13.01 9.67 3.65
CA VAL A 78 -13.81 8.74 4.46
C VAL A 78 -13.40 7.30 4.23
N PHE A 79 -13.21 6.55 5.31
CA PHE A 79 -12.98 5.12 5.21
C PHE A 79 -14.22 4.39 4.70
N MET A 80 -14.03 3.54 3.71
CA MET A 80 -15.04 2.60 3.22
C MET A 80 -14.45 1.18 3.14
N PRO A 81 -15.18 0.14 3.57
CA PRO A 81 -14.65 -1.23 3.58
C PRO A 81 -14.09 -1.71 2.24
N ILE A 82 -14.63 -1.23 1.13
CA ILE A 82 -14.13 -1.58 -0.21
C ILE A 82 -12.67 -1.13 -0.43
N GLN A 83 -12.23 -0.06 0.25
CA GLN A 83 -10.89 0.49 0.14
C GLN A 83 -9.80 -0.47 0.63
N ILE A 84 -10.16 -1.44 1.49
CA ILE A 84 -9.25 -2.52 1.90
C ILE A 84 -8.74 -3.34 0.70
N ILE A 85 -9.49 -3.35 -0.40
CA ILE A 85 -9.10 -4.05 -1.63
C ILE A 85 -8.68 -3.05 -2.70
N THR A 86 -9.47 -2.00 -2.90
CA THR A 86 -9.30 -1.11 -4.06
C THR A 86 -8.00 -0.32 -4.00
N HIS A 87 -7.51 0.06 -2.81
CA HIS A 87 -6.24 0.77 -2.66
C HIS A 87 -5.05 0.06 -3.32
N MET A 88 -5.08 -1.29 -3.37
CA MET A 88 -4.02 -2.10 -3.99
C MET A 88 -3.87 -1.85 -5.50
N PHE A 89 -4.88 -1.23 -6.11
CA PHE A 89 -4.92 -0.93 -7.55
C PHE A 89 -4.73 0.55 -7.85
N MET A 90 -4.65 1.39 -6.83
CA MET A 90 -4.46 2.85 -6.98
C MET A 90 -2.98 3.21 -6.96
N HIS A 91 -2.57 4.19 -7.77
CA HIS A 91 -1.17 4.61 -7.85
C HIS A 91 -1.04 6.12 -7.95
N GLY A 92 -0.19 6.71 -7.11
CA GLY A 92 -0.05 8.17 -7.00
C GLY A 92 0.84 8.82 -8.09
N SER A 93 1.62 8.04 -8.85
CA SER A 93 2.51 8.58 -9.89
C SER A 93 2.90 7.52 -10.93
N ILE A 94 3.39 8.00 -12.09
CA ILE A 94 3.90 7.11 -13.16
C ILE A 94 5.05 6.24 -12.66
N GLY A 95 5.98 6.79 -11.88
CA GLY A 95 7.08 6.01 -11.29
C GLY A 95 6.56 4.96 -10.33
N HIS A 96 5.56 5.29 -9.51
CA HIS A 96 4.96 4.37 -8.56
C HIS A 96 4.33 3.14 -9.28
N ILE A 97 3.48 3.37 -10.29
CA ILE A 97 2.90 2.24 -11.03
C ILE A 97 3.96 1.46 -11.82
N PHE A 98 4.94 2.16 -12.43
CA PHE A 98 5.99 1.50 -13.19
C PHE A 98 6.77 0.49 -12.34
N PHE A 99 7.28 0.90 -11.17
CA PHE A 99 8.05 0.00 -10.32
C PHE A 99 7.20 -1.14 -9.72
N ASN A 100 5.94 -0.88 -9.38
CA ASN A 100 5.04 -1.93 -8.93
C ASN A 100 4.78 -2.97 -10.04
N MET A 101 4.43 -2.53 -11.24
CA MET A 101 4.15 -3.44 -12.35
C MET A 101 5.40 -4.16 -12.82
N PHE A 102 6.56 -3.52 -12.79
CA PHE A 102 7.83 -4.15 -13.11
C PHE A 102 8.19 -5.26 -12.11
N GLY A 103 8.05 -5.01 -10.81
CA GLY A 103 8.26 -6.03 -9.78
C GLY A 103 7.26 -7.18 -9.90
N LEU A 104 5.99 -6.87 -10.13
CA LEU A 104 4.95 -7.89 -10.32
C LEU A 104 5.19 -8.71 -11.58
N PHE A 105 5.60 -8.09 -12.68
CA PHE A 105 5.94 -8.77 -13.93
C PHE A 105 7.14 -9.70 -13.77
N THR A 106 8.21 -9.23 -13.14
CA THR A 106 9.47 -9.99 -13.07
C THR A 106 9.40 -11.12 -12.04
N ILE A 107 8.81 -10.90 -10.89
CA ILE A 107 8.79 -11.85 -9.77
C ILE A 107 7.45 -12.58 -9.65
N GLY A 108 6.34 -11.86 -9.86
CA GLY A 108 4.99 -12.43 -9.77
C GLY A 108 4.77 -13.57 -10.76
N ILE A 109 5.21 -13.42 -12.00
CA ILE A 109 5.12 -14.49 -13.03
C ILE A 109 5.87 -15.76 -12.58
N ILE A 110 7.02 -15.62 -11.93
CA ILE A 110 7.80 -16.77 -11.48
C ILE A 110 7.03 -17.51 -10.37
N LEU A 111 6.51 -16.80 -9.37
CA LEU A 111 5.73 -17.40 -8.29
C LEU A 111 4.42 -17.99 -8.78
N GLU A 112 3.74 -17.33 -9.72
CA GLU A 112 2.53 -17.88 -10.35
C GLU A 112 2.80 -19.19 -11.07
N ARG A 113 3.91 -19.30 -11.78
CA ARG A 113 4.32 -20.58 -12.44
C ARG A 113 4.60 -21.70 -11.45
N VAL A 114 5.16 -21.38 -10.28
CA VAL A 114 5.48 -22.35 -9.25
C VAL A 114 4.24 -22.79 -8.48
N TRP A 115 3.35 -21.87 -8.14
CA TRP A 115 2.20 -22.14 -7.28
C TRP A 115 0.90 -22.39 -8.01
N GLY A 116 0.83 -21.99 -9.28
CA GLY A 116 -0.41 -21.89 -10.04
C GLY A 116 -1.18 -20.60 -9.75
N ALA A 117 -2.05 -20.22 -10.68
CA ALA A 117 -2.77 -18.95 -10.69
C ALA A 117 -3.59 -18.70 -9.41
N GLN A 118 -4.37 -19.70 -8.97
CA GLN A 118 -5.26 -19.55 -7.81
C GLN A 118 -4.49 -19.32 -6.50
N ARG A 119 -3.42 -20.09 -6.28
CA ARG A 119 -2.61 -19.98 -5.06
C ARG A 119 -1.84 -18.66 -5.04
N PHE A 120 -1.34 -18.22 -6.19
CA PHE A 120 -0.68 -16.93 -6.33
C PHE A 120 -1.65 -15.77 -6.04
N LEU A 121 -2.87 -15.80 -6.60
CA LEU A 121 -3.89 -14.77 -6.32
C LEU A 121 -4.24 -14.72 -4.83
N THR A 122 -4.47 -15.89 -4.22
CA THR A 122 -4.75 -15.98 -2.78
C THR A 122 -3.61 -15.38 -1.96
N PHE A 123 -2.36 -15.67 -2.32
CA PHE A 123 -1.18 -15.13 -1.67
C PHE A 123 -1.14 -13.60 -1.80
N TYR A 124 -1.31 -13.07 -3.01
CA TYR A 124 -1.30 -11.64 -3.30
C TYR A 124 -2.36 -10.87 -2.49
N ILE A 125 -3.58 -11.39 -2.43
CA ILE A 125 -4.67 -10.77 -1.67
C ILE A 125 -4.40 -10.82 -0.16
N ILE A 126 -3.98 -11.97 0.39
CA ILE A 126 -3.70 -12.10 1.83
C ILE A 126 -2.55 -11.17 2.26
N THR A 127 -1.50 -11.06 1.46
CA THR A 127 -0.39 -10.16 1.77
C THR A 127 -0.78 -8.69 1.66
N GLY A 128 -1.67 -8.33 0.73
CA GLY A 128 -2.29 -7.01 0.67
C GLY A 128 -3.14 -6.69 1.92
N PHE A 129 -3.92 -7.65 2.41
CA PHE A 129 -4.64 -7.49 3.70
C PHE A 129 -3.66 -7.33 4.87
N GLY A 130 -2.58 -8.12 4.92
CA GLY A 130 -1.54 -7.99 5.93
C GLY A 130 -0.90 -6.60 5.95
N ALA A 131 -0.70 -6.01 4.77
CA ALA A 131 -0.23 -4.65 4.62
C ALA A 131 -1.20 -3.64 5.27
N VAL A 132 -2.51 -3.74 4.98
CA VAL A 132 -3.54 -2.89 5.60
C VAL A 132 -3.56 -3.03 7.11
N ILE A 133 -3.54 -4.26 7.62
CA ILE A 133 -3.63 -4.52 9.07
C ILE A 133 -2.48 -3.83 9.81
N LEU A 134 -1.23 -4.05 9.37
CA LEU A 134 -0.09 -3.44 10.06
C LEU A 134 -0.06 -1.92 9.89
N HIS A 135 -0.38 -1.42 8.70
CA HIS A 135 -0.44 0.02 8.43
C HIS A 135 -1.46 0.71 9.34
N MET A 136 -2.70 0.22 9.38
CA MET A 136 -3.77 0.78 10.20
C MET A 136 -3.48 0.68 11.70
N PHE A 137 -2.87 -0.43 12.14
CA PHE A 137 -2.45 -0.57 13.53
C PHE A 137 -1.43 0.50 13.93
N VAL A 138 -0.42 0.72 13.09
CA VAL A 138 0.61 1.73 13.36
C VAL A 138 0.03 3.15 13.28
N GLN A 139 -0.84 3.44 12.31
CA GLN A 139 -1.55 4.72 12.24
C GLN A 139 -2.34 4.98 13.53
N ALA A 140 -3.14 4.01 13.98
CA ALA A 140 -3.91 4.12 15.23
C ALA A 140 -3.00 4.34 16.43
N PHE A 141 -1.88 3.63 16.52
CA PHE A 141 -0.90 3.79 17.59
C PHE A 141 -0.27 5.19 17.60
N LEU A 142 0.10 5.73 16.45
CA LEU A 142 0.71 7.07 16.33
C LEU A 142 -0.28 8.16 16.70
N ILE A 143 -1.53 8.05 16.25
CA ILE A 143 -2.61 8.97 16.60
C ILE A 143 -2.88 8.91 18.11
N PHE A 144 -3.01 7.71 18.68
CA PHE A 144 -3.19 7.53 20.11
C PHE A 144 -2.04 8.11 20.93
N LYS A 145 -0.79 7.88 20.51
CA LYS A 145 0.40 8.43 21.18
C LYS A 145 0.40 9.96 21.17
N ALA A 146 -0.09 10.57 20.11
CA ALA A 146 -0.11 12.01 19.93
C ALA A 146 -1.29 12.71 20.63
N THR A 147 -2.46 12.05 20.72
CA THR A 147 -3.72 12.67 21.14
C THR A 147 -4.37 12.01 22.36
N GLY A 148 -3.91 10.83 22.77
CA GLY A 148 -4.54 10.01 23.83
C GLY A 148 -5.80 9.27 23.36
N SER A 149 -6.17 9.35 22.07
CA SER A 149 -7.35 8.68 21.50
C SER A 149 -7.05 8.13 20.11
N VAL A 150 -7.62 7.00 19.73
CA VAL A 150 -7.60 6.49 18.35
C VAL A 150 -8.63 7.20 17.45
N ASP A 151 -9.63 7.84 18.06
CA ASP A 151 -10.65 8.65 17.40
C ASP A 151 -10.70 10.04 18.11
N PRO A 152 -9.70 10.90 17.88
CA PRO A 152 -9.61 12.17 18.55
C PRO A 152 -10.65 13.16 18.04
N SER A 153 -11.01 14.11 18.90
CA SER A 153 -11.83 15.26 18.47
C SER A 153 -11.05 16.15 17.49
N MET A 154 -11.76 16.96 16.74
CA MET A 154 -11.14 17.90 15.79
C MET A 154 -10.19 18.86 16.49
N ALA A 155 -10.57 19.40 17.64
CA ALA A 155 -9.71 20.31 18.41
C ALA A 155 -8.37 19.68 18.81
N LEU A 156 -8.37 18.37 19.12
CA LEU A 156 -7.13 17.63 19.40
C LEU A 156 -6.28 17.42 18.13
N LEU A 157 -6.92 17.15 17.00
CA LEU A 157 -6.20 17.02 15.72
C LEU A 157 -5.61 18.35 15.27
N GLU A 158 -6.36 19.44 15.37
CA GLU A 158 -5.92 20.80 15.01
C GLU A 158 -4.73 21.27 15.86
N SER A 159 -4.73 20.91 17.15
CA SER A 159 -3.61 21.23 18.06
C SER A 159 -2.36 20.36 17.82
N ASN A 160 -2.47 19.30 16.99
CA ASN A 160 -1.39 18.35 16.77
C ASN A 160 -1.16 18.05 15.28
N PRO A 161 -0.27 18.81 14.59
CA PRO A 161 -0.05 18.68 13.16
C PRO A 161 0.38 17.28 12.70
N SER A 162 1.12 16.54 13.53
CA SER A 162 1.54 15.17 13.18
C SER A 162 0.38 14.18 13.22
N ALA A 163 -0.49 14.28 14.22
CA ALA A 163 -1.72 13.49 14.30
C ALA A 163 -2.67 13.84 13.16
N TRP A 164 -2.79 15.13 12.84
CA TRP A 164 -3.57 15.62 11.69
C TRP A 164 -3.13 14.95 10.39
N GLY A 165 -1.84 15.07 10.05
CA GLY A 165 -1.29 14.49 8.81
C GLY A 165 -1.50 12.97 8.74
N THR A 166 -1.32 12.26 9.86
CA THR A 166 -1.53 10.81 9.93
C THR A 166 -3.01 10.44 9.80
N TYR A 167 -3.91 11.17 10.45
CA TYR A 167 -5.35 10.90 10.45
C TYR A 167 -5.99 11.07 9.07
N PHE A 168 -5.58 12.09 8.32
CA PHE A 168 -6.13 12.42 7.00
C PHE A 168 -5.30 11.88 5.82
N SER A 169 -4.20 11.17 6.09
CA SER A 169 -3.44 10.54 5.02
C SER A 169 -4.22 9.42 4.34
N SER A 170 -3.99 9.24 3.06
CA SER A 170 -4.49 8.09 2.31
C SER A 170 -3.34 7.23 1.81
N THR A 171 -3.60 5.94 1.69
CA THR A 171 -2.63 4.95 1.23
C THR A 171 -3.09 4.31 -0.06
N VAL A 172 -2.16 4.17 -1.00
CA VAL A 172 -2.37 3.60 -2.34
C VAL A 172 -1.19 2.71 -2.73
N GLY A 173 -1.45 1.71 -3.53
CA GLY A 173 -0.43 0.93 -4.21
C GLY A 173 -0.51 -0.57 -4.01
N ALA A 174 -0.08 -1.28 -5.05
CA ALA A 174 0.12 -2.73 -5.02
C ALA A 174 1.33 -3.14 -4.16
N SER A 175 2.14 -2.17 -3.71
CA SER A 175 3.45 -2.41 -3.12
C SER A 175 3.39 -3.22 -1.82
N GLY A 176 2.37 -3.05 -1.00
CA GLY A 176 2.18 -3.88 0.18
C GLY A 176 2.10 -5.37 -0.16
N ALA A 177 1.25 -5.75 -1.10
CA ALA A 177 1.19 -7.13 -1.59
C ALA A 177 2.49 -7.56 -2.29
N LEU A 178 3.11 -6.65 -3.04
CA LEU A 178 4.37 -6.91 -3.74
C LEU A 178 5.53 -7.20 -2.77
N PHE A 179 5.59 -6.54 -1.61
CA PHE A 179 6.56 -6.88 -0.56
C PHE A 179 6.37 -8.31 -0.04
N GLY A 180 5.12 -8.79 0.06
CA GLY A 180 4.83 -10.20 0.31
C GLY A 180 5.39 -11.10 -0.80
N VAL A 181 5.16 -10.75 -2.07
CA VAL A 181 5.67 -11.47 -3.25
C VAL A 181 7.21 -11.49 -3.27
N LEU A 182 7.86 -10.36 -2.99
CA LEU A 182 9.32 -10.27 -2.86
C LEU A 182 9.86 -11.18 -1.74
N THR A 183 9.21 -11.16 -0.58
CA THR A 183 9.57 -12.00 0.56
C THR A 183 9.44 -13.48 0.22
N ALA A 184 8.34 -13.89 -0.40
CA ALA A 184 8.15 -15.26 -0.84
C ALA A 184 9.20 -15.69 -1.86
N PHE A 185 9.53 -14.84 -2.81
CA PHE A 185 10.57 -15.10 -3.79
C PHE A 185 11.94 -15.32 -3.13
N ALA A 186 12.32 -14.45 -2.19
CA ALA A 186 13.59 -14.60 -1.46
C ALA A 186 13.64 -15.87 -0.60
N MET A 187 12.50 -16.32 -0.07
CA MET A 187 12.41 -17.57 0.70
C MET A 187 12.52 -18.82 -0.18
N LEU A 188 11.89 -18.81 -1.36
CA LEU A 188 11.87 -19.95 -2.29
C LEU A 188 13.13 -20.01 -3.15
N PHE A 189 13.66 -18.87 -3.55
CA PHE A 189 14.80 -18.74 -4.45
C PHE A 189 15.93 -17.88 -3.85
N PRO A 190 16.44 -18.23 -2.65
CA PRO A 190 17.33 -17.35 -1.87
C PRO A 190 18.64 -16.99 -2.55
N ASN A 191 19.13 -17.86 -3.42
CA ASN A 191 20.40 -17.68 -4.12
C ASN A 191 20.27 -17.16 -5.55
N THR A 192 19.04 -16.91 -6.02
CA THR A 192 18.83 -16.32 -7.34
C THR A 192 19.41 -14.91 -7.38
N GLU A 193 20.18 -14.62 -8.40
CA GLU A 193 20.79 -13.32 -8.63
C GLU A 193 19.78 -12.37 -9.26
N LEU A 194 19.56 -11.23 -8.61
CA LEU A 194 18.74 -10.13 -9.09
C LEU A 194 19.66 -9.03 -9.63
N TYR A 195 19.37 -8.59 -10.83
CA TYR A 195 20.02 -7.44 -11.45
C TYR A 195 19.12 -6.22 -11.27
N LEU A 196 19.57 -5.26 -10.48
CA LEU A 196 18.84 -3.99 -10.34
C LEU A 196 19.06 -3.14 -11.58
N MET A 197 18.00 -2.46 -12.04
CA MET A 197 17.93 -1.80 -13.35
C MET A 197 19.12 -0.87 -13.68
N PHE A 198 19.78 -0.30 -12.67
CA PHE A 198 20.91 0.63 -12.87
C PHE A 198 22.19 0.19 -12.15
N ILE A 199 22.19 -1.00 -11.54
CA ILE A 199 23.33 -1.54 -10.79
C ILE A 199 23.77 -2.83 -11.47
N PRO A 200 24.89 -2.84 -12.20
CA PRO A 200 25.34 -4.01 -12.96
C PRO A 200 25.96 -5.12 -12.10
N VAL A 201 25.69 -5.11 -10.80
CA VAL A 201 26.21 -6.10 -9.84
C VAL A 201 25.04 -7.03 -9.43
N PRO A 202 25.17 -8.35 -9.65
CA PRO A 202 24.16 -9.29 -9.20
C PRO A 202 24.11 -9.38 -7.66
N ILE A 203 22.90 -9.29 -7.11
CA ILE A 203 22.67 -9.41 -5.66
C ILE A 203 21.75 -10.61 -5.44
N LYS A 204 22.11 -11.54 -4.57
CA LYS A 204 21.24 -12.67 -4.22
C LYS A 204 19.95 -12.19 -3.57
N ALA A 205 18.83 -12.76 -3.99
CA ALA A 205 17.48 -12.37 -3.58
C ALA A 205 17.33 -12.26 -2.04
N LYS A 206 17.87 -13.20 -1.28
CA LYS A 206 17.84 -13.17 0.20
C LYS A 206 18.49 -11.90 0.78
N TYR A 207 19.58 -11.42 0.21
CA TYR A 207 20.25 -10.21 0.71
C TYR A 207 19.51 -8.95 0.26
N PHE A 208 19.10 -8.91 -1.01
CA PHE A 208 18.35 -7.78 -1.53
C PHE A 208 17.07 -7.52 -0.72
N VAL A 209 16.25 -8.55 -0.55
CA VAL A 209 14.96 -8.41 0.14
C VAL A 209 15.15 -8.10 1.63
N THR A 210 16.15 -8.74 2.29
CA THR A 210 16.44 -8.45 3.71
C THR A 210 16.86 -6.99 3.90
N VAL A 211 17.79 -6.49 3.07
CA VAL A 211 18.24 -5.09 3.15
C VAL A 211 17.08 -4.13 2.86
N TYR A 212 16.23 -4.46 1.88
CA TYR A 212 15.09 -3.62 1.54
C TYR A 212 14.09 -3.55 2.71
N ILE A 213 13.77 -4.67 3.36
CA ILE A 213 12.93 -4.70 4.57
C ILE A 213 13.55 -3.87 5.71
N LEU A 214 14.87 -3.93 5.90
CA LEU A 214 15.55 -3.12 6.91
C LEU A 214 15.50 -1.62 6.60
N ILE A 215 15.61 -1.23 5.35
CA ILE A 215 15.42 0.16 4.91
C ILE A 215 14.00 0.63 5.19
N GLU A 216 12.98 -0.17 4.85
CA GLU A 216 11.57 0.14 5.15
C GLU A 216 11.32 0.31 6.66
N LEU A 217 11.92 -0.59 7.47
CA LEU A 217 11.81 -0.49 8.93
C LEU A 217 12.47 0.78 9.47
N TYR A 218 13.68 1.08 9.00
CA TYR A 218 14.39 2.29 9.40
C TYR A 218 13.61 3.55 9.01
N SER A 219 13.14 3.64 7.76
CA SER A 219 12.40 4.80 7.25
C SER A 219 11.07 4.99 8.00
N GLY A 220 10.34 3.89 8.24
CA GLY A 220 9.08 3.94 9.01
C GLY A 220 9.26 4.38 10.46
N VAL A 221 10.39 4.03 11.10
CA VAL A 221 10.69 4.47 12.49
C VAL A 221 11.27 5.89 12.52
N ALA A 222 12.10 6.24 11.55
CA ALA A 222 12.75 7.56 11.48
C ALA A 222 11.76 8.70 11.19
N MET A 223 10.59 8.40 10.59
CA MET A 223 9.47 9.32 10.36
C MET A 223 9.93 10.68 9.80
N HIS A 224 10.68 10.68 8.70
CA HIS A 224 11.16 11.90 8.08
C HIS A 224 9.99 12.76 7.57
N SER A 225 10.04 14.06 7.85
CA SER A 225 9.05 15.01 7.34
C SER A 225 9.07 15.04 5.81
N GLY A 226 7.90 14.84 5.20
CA GLY A 226 7.76 14.79 3.73
C GLY A 226 7.87 13.40 3.12
N ASP A 227 8.11 12.36 3.91
CA ASP A 227 8.03 10.98 3.45
C ASP A 227 6.57 10.52 3.43
N ASN A 228 6.04 10.32 2.21
CA ASN A 228 4.67 9.88 1.99
C ASN A 228 4.57 8.36 1.74
N VAL A 229 5.63 7.61 1.98
CA VAL A 229 5.65 6.16 1.75
C VAL A 229 5.02 5.43 2.92
N ALA A 230 4.15 4.49 2.62
CA ALA A 230 3.50 3.66 3.63
C ALA A 230 4.40 2.49 4.06
N HIS A 231 5.56 2.80 4.69
CA HIS A 231 6.57 1.80 5.08
C HIS A 231 5.99 0.63 5.88
N PHE A 232 5.08 0.89 6.81
CA PHE A 232 4.45 -0.16 7.59
C PHE A 232 3.47 -1.02 6.79
N ALA A 233 2.92 -0.52 5.67
CA ALA A 233 2.17 -1.37 4.74
C ALA A 233 3.12 -2.36 4.04
N HIS A 234 4.31 -1.92 3.61
CA HIS A 234 5.33 -2.79 3.04
C HIS A 234 5.77 -3.88 4.02
N LEU A 235 6.07 -3.49 5.26
CA LEU A 235 6.44 -4.42 6.33
C LEU A 235 5.32 -5.42 6.66
N GLY A 236 4.07 -4.96 6.66
CA GLY A 236 2.90 -5.83 6.84
C GLY A 236 2.78 -6.89 5.76
N GLY A 237 2.90 -6.47 4.50
CA GLY A 237 2.92 -7.40 3.37
C GLY A 237 4.06 -8.42 3.45
N ALA A 238 5.26 -7.96 3.78
CA ALA A 238 6.43 -8.85 3.97
C ALA A 238 6.22 -9.85 5.12
N LEU A 239 5.70 -9.41 6.26
CA LEU A 239 5.40 -10.26 7.43
C LEU A 239 4.36 -11.34 7.08
N PHE A 240 3.23 -10.95 6.50
CA PHE A 240 2.19 -11.90 6.12
C PHE A 240 2.68 -12.85 5.01
N GLY A 241 3.47 -12.35 4.07
CA GLY A 241 4.14 -13.18 3.06
C GLY A 241 5.04 -14.24 3.68
N PHE A 242 5.89 -13.84 4.62
CA PHE A 242 6.76 -14.76 5.36
C PHE A 242 5.96 -15.83 6.12
N LEU A 243 4.94 -15.43 6.86
CA LEU A 243 4.10 -16.34 7.65
C LEU A 243 3.36 -17.33 6.75
N LEU A 244 2.80 -16.85 5.62
CA LEU A 244 2.03 -17.69 4.71
C LEU A 244 2.90 -18.69 3.97
N VAL A 245 4.10 -18.30 3.53
CA VAL A 245 5.08 -19.24 2.96
C VAL A 245 5.47 -20.29 3.99
N LYS A 246 5.79 -19.89 5.23
CA LYS A 246 6.10 -20.87 6.31
C LYS A 246 4.93 -21.82 6.58
N TYR A 247 3.71 -21.32 6.63
CA TYR A 247 2.52 -22.14 6.84
C TYR A 247 2.33 -23.15 5.71
N TRP A 248 2.46 -22.71 4.47
CA TRP A 248 2.28 -23.60 3.31
C TRP A 248 3.36 -24.69 3.21
N ASN A 249 4.55 -24.41 3.74
CA ASN A 249 5.69 -25.33 3.69
C ASN A 249 5.74 -26.35 4.83
N ARG A 250 4.89 -26.18 5.86
CA ARG A 250 4.89 -27.13 7.01
C ARG A 250 4.59 -28.58 6.62
N ASN A 251 3.87 -28.79 5.52
CA ASN A 251 3.39 -30.12 5.11
C ASN A 251 4.04 -30.65 3.83
N THR A 252 5.03 -29.94 3.30
CA THR A 252 5.75 -30.38 2.08
C THR A 252 7.20 -30.64 2.43
N ASN A 253 7.60 -31.94 2.42
CA ASN A 253 8.99 -32.35 2.63
C ASN A 253 9.91 -32.03 1.44
N SER A 254 9.38 -31.43 0.38
CA SER A 254 10.15 -30.97 -0.78
C SER A 254 9.49 -29.76 -1.41
N PHE A 255 10.29 -28.76 -1.74
CA PHE A 255 9.89 -27.55 -2.50
C PHE A 255 9.91 -27.78 -4.02
N TYR A 256 10.33 -28.98 -4.47
CA TYR A 256 10.43 -29.36 -5.88
C TYR A 256 9.94 -30.79 -6.07
#